data_a5a2cc943da5b4b6072a3ff857f62adb
#
_entry.id   a5a2cc943da5b4b6072a3ff857f62adb
#
_cell.length_a   1.000
_cell.length_b   1.000
_cell.length_c   1.000
_cell.angle_alpha   90.00
_cell.angle_beta   90.00
_cell.angle_gamma   90.00
#
_symmetry.space_group_name_H-M   'P 1'
#
loop_
_entity.id
_entity.type
_entity.pdbx_description
1 polymer ?
#
loop_
_entity_poly.entity_id
_entity_poly.type
_entity_poly.pdbx_seq_one_letter_code
_entity_poly.pdbx_strand_id
1 'polypeptide(L)'
;GGVDDKSFNQSAWEGLQAWGKENGLSKDNGFTYYQSNDESKYANNLNQAATDGYNLVYGIGFALRDAVESAAQDNTDINYVIVDDVIEGKENVASAIFADNEAAYLAGVAAAKTTKTKQVGFIGGIEGAVITRFEKGFEAGVKSVDPSIKIQVDYAGSFGDAAKGKTIAAAQYAAGADVVYQVAGGTGAGVFNEAKSINETRNEDEKVWVLGVDRDQTEEGKYKSKDGKESNFV
;
A
#
# COMPACT_ATOMS: atom_id res chain seq x y z
N GLY A 1 8.33 -6.43 0.86
CA GLY A 1 8.57 -5.32 -0.07
C GLY A 1 9.83 -4.54 0.26
N GLY A 2 10.26 -3.69 -0.66
CA GLY A 2 11.43 -2.83 -0.47
C GLY A 2 11.06 -1.39 -0.17
N VAL A 3 12.02 -0.60 0.26
CA VAL A 3 11.86 0.84 0.53
C VAL A 3 11.62 1.68 -0.74
N ASP A 4 11.57 1.06 -1.89
CA ASP A 4 11.33 1.62 -3.22
C ASP A 4 10.02 1.10 -3.88
N ASP A 5 9.09 0.57 -3.04
CA ASP A 5 7.83 -0.02 -3.49
C ASP A 5 6.79 0.98 -4.02
N LYS A 6 7.10 2.26 -4.03
CA LYS A 6 6.22 3.37 -4.40
C LYS A 6 4.96 3.49 -3.52
N SER A 7 4.95 2.84 -2.35
CA SER A 7 3.80 2.67 -1.49
C SER A 7 4.21 2.69 -0.01
N PHE A 8 3.75 1.73 0.78
CA PHE A 8 3.81 1.65 2.23
C PHE A 8 5.24 1.69 2.81
N ASN A 9 6.13 0.81 2.31
CA ASN A 9 7.50 0.76 2.85
C ASN A 9 8.30 2.01 2.48
N GLN A 10 8.11 2.55 1.26
CA GLN A 10 8.75 3.78 0.84
C GLN A 10 8.28 4.97 1.69
N SER A 11 6.98 5.06 1.99
CA SER A 11 6.42 6.11 2.84
C SER A 11 7.07 6.12 4.23
N ALA A 12 7.16 4.94 4.87
CA ALA A 12 7.81 4.81 6.17
C ALA A 12 9.31 5.19 6.13
N TRP A 13 10.01 4.76 5.08
CA TRP A 13 11.42 5.08 4.89
C TRP A 13 11.65 6.57 4.67
N GLU A 14 10.84 7.23 3.85
CA GLU A 14 10.90 8.69 3.64
C GLU A 14 10.66 9.48 4.94
N GLY A 15 9.72 9.01 5.77
CA GLY A 15 9.49 9.59 7.10
C GLY A 15 10.70 9.49 8.02
N LEU A 16 11.35 8.31 8.06
CA LEU A 16 12.58 8.12 8.85
C LEU A 16 13.75 8.98 8.33
N GLN A 17 13.89 9.10 7.01
CA GLN A 17 14.90 9.98 6.40
C GLN A 17 14.66 11.46 6.74
N ALA A 18 13.39 11.91 6.70
CA ALA A 18 13.03 13.28 7.06
C ALA A 18 13.39 13.58 8.51
N TRP A 19 13.00 12.69 9.43
CA TRP A 19 13.37 12.78 10.85
C TRP A 19 14.90 12.81 11.03
N GLY A 20 15.62 11.92 10.36
CA GLY A 20 17.07 11.88 10.42
C GLY A 20 17.72 13.19 9.99
N LYS A 21 17.26 13.76 8.88
CA LYS A 21 17.73 15.04 8.35
C LYS A 21 17.51 16.18 9.36
N GLU A 22 16.36 16.24 10.00
CA GLU A 22 16.04 17.26 11.01
C GLU A 22 16.93 17.13 12.25
N ASN A 23 17.43 15.92 12.56
CA ASN A 23 18.29 15.64 13.69
C ASN A 23 19.79 15.56 13.32
N GLY A 24 20.18 15.91 12.11
CA GLY A 24 21.58 15.89 11.66
C GLY A 24 22.14 14.47 11.49
N LEU A 25 21.27 13.48 11.27
CA LEU A 25 21.62 12.08 11.08
C LEU A 25 21.49 11.69 9.60
N SER A 26 22.11 10.57 9.24
CA SER A 26 22.03 9.99 7.89
C SER A 26 21.93 8.47 7.95
N LYS A 27 21.60 7.85 6.84
CA LYS A 27 21.59 6.39 6.72
C LYS A 27 22.96 5.84 7.14
N ASP A 28 22.93 4.78 7.93
CA ASP A 28 24.10 4.10 8.55
C ASP A 28 24.91 4.99 9.52
N ASN A 29 24.38 6.18 9.85
CA ASN A 29 24.89 7.07 10.88
C ASN A 29 23.71 7.64 11.70
N GLY A 30 23.16 6.79 12.55
CA GLY A 30 22.04 7.08 13.45
C GLY A 30 20.74 6.33 13.12
N PHE A 31 20.52 5.95 11.86
CA PHE A 31 19.38 5.11 11.44
C PHE A 31 19.71 4.28 10.21
N THR A 32 18.99 3.17 10.02
CA THR A 32 19.09 2.32 8.82
C THR A 32 17.78 1.55 8.60
N TYR A 33 17.75 0.65 7.62
CA TYR A 33 16.67 -0.30 7.42
C TYR A 33 17.21 -1.69 7.12
N TYR A 34 16.43 -2.70 7.47
CA TYR A 34 16.66 -4.10 7.13
C TYR A 34 15.50 -4.59 6.27
N GLN A 35 15.79 -5.00 5.05
CA GLN A 35 14.75 -5.44 4.11
C GLN A 35 14.55 -6.94 4.18
N SER A 36 13.28 -7.34 4.27
CA SER A 36 12.86 -8.74 4.26
C SER A 36 12.11 -9.04 2.97
N ASN A 37 12.60 -10.02 2.20
CA ASN A 37 11.94 -10.45 0.97
C ASN A 37 10.86 -11.52 1.25
N ASP A 38 10.95 -12.19 2.39
CA ASP A 38 10.01 -13.20 2.88
C ASP A 38 10.02 -13.26 4.42
N GLU A 39 9.03 -13.94 5.00
CA GLU A 39 8.85 -14.03 6.45
C GLU A 39 10.03 -14.69 7.19
N SER A 40 10.75 -15.59 6.53
CA SER A 40 11.90 -16.27 7.16
C SER A 40 13.04 -15.31 7.55
N LYS A 41 13.01 -14.08 7.04
CA LYS A 41 14.01 -13.04 7.34
C LYS A 41 13.63 -12.15 8.52
N TYR A 42 12.36 -12.14 8.94
CA TYR A 42 11.88 -11.19 9.95
C TYR A 42 12.66 -11.29 11.26
N ALA A 43 12.71 -12.48 11.86
CA ALA A 43 13.45 -12.69 13.11
C ALA A 43 14.93 -12.36 13.00
N ASN A 44 15.58 -12.78 11.90
CA ASN A 44 16.99 -12.50 11.68
C ASN A 44 17.28 -11.00 11.56
N ASN A 45 16.44 -10.24 10.85
CA ASN A 45 16.60 -8.80 10.68
C ASN A 45 16.36 -8.04 12.00
N LEU A 46 15.37 -8.45 12.80
CA LEU A 46 15.12 -7.87 14.12
C LEU A 46 16.28 -8.14 15.08
N ASN A 47 16.81 -9.37 15.10
CA ASN A 47 17.98 -9.73 15.90
C ASN A 47 19.24 -8.99 15.43
N GLN A 48 19.40 -8.77 14.13
CA GLN A 48 20.52 -8.00 13.60
C GLN A 48 20.44 -6.54 14.06
N ALA A 49 19.25 -5.92 14.02
CA ALA A 49 19.06 -4.56 14.54
C ALA A 49 19.45 -4.45 16.02
N ALA A 50 19.09 -5.43 16.85
CA ALA A 50 19.49 -5.49 18.24
C ALA A 50 21.02 -5.63 18.40
N THR A 51 21.63 -6.53 17.61
CA THR A 51 23.10 -6.77 17.62
C THR A 51 23.88 -5.54 17.18
N ASP A 52 23.36 -4.78 16.21
CA ASP A 52 23.97 -3.54 15.71
C ASP A 52 23.77 -2.35 16.67
N GLY A 53 23.08 -2.56 17.79
CA GLY A 53 22.95 -1.59 18.89
C GLY A 53 21.83 -0.56 18.69
N TYR A 54 20.87 -0.81 17.81
CA TYR A 54 19.67 0.04 17.68
C TYR A 54 18.75 -0.16 18.91
N ASN A 55 18.34 0.93 19.51
CA ASN A 55 17.51 0.94 20.72
C ASN A 55 16.03 1.27 20.44
N LEU A 56 15.69 1.57 19.20
CA LEU A 56 14.33 1.74 18.70
C LEU A 56 14.19 1.07 17.34
N VAL A 57 13.30 0.10 17.24
CA VAL A 57 13.10 -0.72 16.02
C VAL A 57 11.65 -0.69 15.59
N TYR A 58 11.40 -0.33 14.32
CA TYR A 58 10.07 -0.32 13.72
C TYR A 58 9.84 -1.58 12.89
N GLY A 59 8.80 -2.32 13.21
CA GLY A 59 8.21 -3.34 12.34
C GLY A 59 7.19 -2.70 11.42
N ILE A 60 7.52 -2.60 10.13
CA ILE A 60 6.66 -1.94 9.14
C ILE A 60 5.73 -2.96 8.50
N GLY A 61 4.48 -2.97 8.96
CA GLY A 61 3.39 -3.80 8.47
C GLY A 61 3.02 -4.97 9.38
N PHE A 62 1.75 -5.31 9.37
CA PHE A 62 1.12 -6.34 10.23
C PHE A 62 1.80 -7.72 10.14
N ALA A 63 2.39 -8.06 9.00
CA ALA A 63 3.08 -9.34 8.82
C ALA A 63 4.29 -9.54 9.76
N LEU A 64 4.85 -8.45 10.33
CA LEU A 64 5.94 -8.52 11.30
C LEU A 64 5.47 -8.69 12.75
N ARG A 65 4.16 -8.68 13.01
CA ARG A 65 3.60 -8.65 14.37
C ARG A 65 4.23 -9.71 15.29
N ASP A 66 4.18 -10.98 14.90
CA ASP A 66 4.64 -12.09 15.76
C ASP A 66 6.15 -12.07 15.95
N ALA A 67 6.90 -11.67 14.93
CA ALA A 67 8.36 -11.52 15.01
C ALA A 67 8.76 -10.35 15.92
N VAL A 68 8.04 -9.22 15.85
CA VAL A 68 8.26 -8.07 16.74
C VAL A 68 7.91 -8.42 18.18
N GLU A 69 6.79 -9.13 18.40
CA GLU A 69 6.40 -9.58 19.75
C GLU A 69 7.47 -10.47 20.40
N SER A 70 8.01 -11.42 19.63
CA SER A 70 9.10 -12.29 20.09
C SER A 70 10.39 -11.50 20.34
N ALA A 71 10.78 -10.64 19.42
CA ALA A 71 12.01 -9.83 19.59
C ALA A 71 11.92 -8.90 20.80
N ALA A 72 10.76 -8.31 21.05
CA ALA A 72 10.52 -7.44 22.21
C ALA A 72 10.56 -8.22 23.53
N GLN A 73 10.15 -9.47 23.54
CA GLN A 73 10.25 -10.35 24.72
C GLN A 73 11.70 -10.71 25.04
N ASP A 74 12.51 -10.95 24.01
CA ASP A 74 13.90 -11.37 24.14
C ASP A 74 14.84 -10.18 24.45
N ASN A 75 14.45 -8.95 24.07
CA ASN A 75 15.26 -7.73 24.22
C ASN A 75 14.46 -6.63 24.94
N THR A 76 14.34 -6.74 26.25
CA THR A 76 13.50 -5.83 27.08
C THR A 76 14.03 -4.40 27.21
N ASP A 77 15.27 -4.16 26.87
CA ASP A 77 15.95 -2.87 26.86
C ASP A 77 15.86 -2.13 25.51
N ILE A 78 15.31 -2.79 24.50
CA ILE A 78 15.03 -2.21 23.18
C ILE A 78 13.54 -1.87 23.06
N ASN A 79 13.23 -0.69 22.54
CA ASN A 79 11.87 -0.29 22.23
C ASN A 79 11.50 -0.68 20.81
N TYR A 80 10.27 -1.16 20.63
CA TYR A 80 9.72 -1.57 19.35
C TYR A 80 8.46 -0.80 19.00
N VAL A 81 8.22 -0.62 17.72
CA VAL A 81 6.94 -0.13 17.19
C VAL A 81 6.45 -1.12 16.15
N ILE A 82 5.22 -1.58 16.27
CA ILE A 82 4.52 -2.29 15.19
C ILE A 82 3.57 -1.34 14.47
N VAL A 83 3.62 -1.33 13.15
CA VAL A 83 2.72 -0.55 12.29
C VAL A 83 1.69 -1.49 11.67
N ASP A 84 0.43 -1.07 11.66
CA ASP A 84 -0.74 -1.80 11.13
C ASP A 84 -1.16 -3.04 11.95
N ASP A 85 -0.67 -3.19 13.15
CA ASP A 85 -1.18 -4.21 14.07
C ASP A 85 -1.05 -3.75 15.54
N VAL A 86 -1.58 -4.56 16.46
CA VAL A 86 -1.55 -4.31 17.90
C VAL A 86 -0.85 -5.45 18.61
N ILE A 87 0.13 -5.11 19.46
CA ILE A 87 0.79 -6.01 20.40
C ILE A 87 0.49 -5.50 21.82
N GLU A 88 -0.25 -6.29 22.57
CA GLU A 88 -0.64 -5.95 23.95
C GLU A 88 0.29 -6.59 24.99
N GLY A 89 0.32 -6.02 26.20
CA GLY A 89 1.01 -6.61 27.35
C GLY A 89 2.56 -6.56 27.28
N LYS A 90 3.12 -5.72 26.44
CA LYS A 90 4.56 -5.47 26.34
C LYS A 90 4.85 -3.99 26.63
N GLU A 91 5.62 -3.71 27.69
CA GLU A 91 5.95 -2.33 28.09
C GLU A 91 6.89 -1.62 27.09
N ASN A 92 7.65 -2.39 26.32
CA ASN A 92 8.61 -1.89 25.34
C ASN A 92 8.08 -1.94 23.89
N VAL A 93 6.75 -2.09 23.68
CA VAL A 93 6.14 -2.07 22.36
C VAL A 93 5.06 -1.00 22.28
N ALA A 94 5.17 -0.11 21.28
CA ALA A 94 4.10 0.76 20.84
C ALA A 94 3.45 0.21 19.57
N SER A 95 2.14 0.39 19.44
CA SER A 95 1.35 -0.05 18.28
C SER A 95 0.77 1.16 17.57
N ALA A 96 0.94 1.23 16.25
CA ALA A 96 0.42 2.31 15.41
C ALA A 96 -0.58 1.73 14.40
N ILE A 97 -1.85 2.11 14.54
CA ILE A 97 -2.94 1.71 13.63
C ILE A 97 -3.61 2.95 13.06
N PHE A 98 -4.28 2.77 11.92
CA PHE A 98 -4.92 3.84 11.18
C PHE A 98 -6.41 3.56 10.97
N ALA A 99 -7.18 4.62 10.69
CA ALA A 99 -8.58 4.53 10.30
C ALA A 99 -8.70 4.23 8.79
N ASP A 100 -8.15 3.08 8.37
CA ASP A 100 -8.05 2.65 6.96
C ASP A 100 -9.40 2.68 6.23
N ASN A 101 -10.45 2.27 6.93
CA ASN A 101 -11.82 2.27 6.43
C ASN A 101 -12.35 3.67 6.11
N GLU A 102 -11.92 4.71 6.82
CA GLU A 102 -12.36 6.08 6.57
C GLU A 102 -11.74 6.65 5.29
N ALA A 103 -10.42 6.47 5.12
CA ALA A 103 -9.73 6.86 3.90
C ALA A 103 -10.27 6.07 2.68
N ALA A 104 -10.45 4.77 2.84
CA ALA A 104 -11.02 3.91 1.79
C ALA A 104 -12.47 4.27 1.45
N TYR A 105 -13.27 4.70 2.43
CA TYR A 105 -14.62 5.22 2.18
C TYR A 105 -14.58 6.43 1.24
N LEU A 106 -13.69 7.38 1.50
CA LEU A 106 -13.53 8.56 0.63
C LEU A 106 -13.06 8.16 -0.78
N ALA A 107 -12.16 7.19 -0.89
CA ALA A 107 -11.75 6.61 -2.17
C ALA A 107 -12.95 5.98 -2.92
N GLY A 108 -13.82 5.28 -2.20
CA GLY A 108 -15.06 4.72 -2.76
C GLY A 108 -16.04 5.79 -3.26
N VAL A 109 -16.20 6.88 -2.51
CA VAL A 109 -17.00 8.03 -2.95
C VAL A 109 -16.42 8.66 -4.21
N ALA A 110 -15.09 8.82 -4.28
CA ALA A 110 -14.40 9.36 -5.47
C ALA A 110 -14.59 8.43 -6.68
N ALA A 111 -14.40 7.12 -6.51
CA ALA A 111 -14.63 6.13 -7.57
C ALA A 111 -16.05 6.19 -8.11
N ALA A 112 -17.05 6.22 -7.21
CA ALA A 112 -18.45 6.24 -7.60
C ALA A 112 -18.87 7.52 -8.35
N LYS A 113 -18.23 8.64 -8.05
CA LYS A 113 -18.45 9.92 -8.76
C LYS A 113 -17.72 10.00 -10.11
N THR A 114 -16.67 9.21 -10.27
CA THR A 114 -15.80 9.22 -11.46
C THR A 114 -16.24 8.21 -12.50
N THR A 115 -16.72 7.03 -12.06
CA THR A 115 -17.10 5.95 -12.99
C THR A 115 -18.18 6.37 -13.98
N LYS A 116 -17.95 6.04 -15.25
CA LYS A 116 -18.93 6.19 -16.34
C LYS A 116 -19.64 4.87 -16.64
N THR A 117 -18.99 3.75 -16.36
CA THR A 117 -19.52 2.40 -16.64
C THR A 117 -20.40 1.84 -15.53
N LYS A 118 -20.41 2.47 -14.35
CA LYS A 118 -20.98 1.93 -13.12
C LYS A 118 -20.38 0.58 -12.69
N GLN A 119 -19.11 0.38 -13.01
CA GLN A 119 -18.32 -0.74 -12.59
C GLN A 119 -16.96 -0.26 -12.10
N VAL A 120 -16.61 -0.60 -10.86
CA VAL A 120 -15.35 -0.24 -10.25
C VAL A 120 -14.64 -1.49 -9.72
N GLY A 121 -13.33 -1.41 -9.53
CA GLY A 121 -12.53 -2.51 -9.03
C GLY A 121 -11.85 -2.18 -7.70
N PHE A 122 -11.59 -3.21 -6.92
CA PHE A 122 -10.70 -3.20 -5.77
C PHE A 122 -9.69 -4.33 -5.96
N ILE A 123 -8.41 -4.02 -5.78
CA ILE A 123 -7.32 -5.01 -5.82
C ILE A 123 -6.54 -4.94 -4.52
N GLY A 124 -6.73 -5.96 -3.67
CA GLY A 124 -5.97 -6.13 -2.44
C GLY A 124 -4.66 -6.90 -2.65
N GLY A 125 -3.66 -6.65 -1.81
CA GLY A 125 -2.44 -7.44 -1.79
C GLY A 125 -2.68 -8.83 -1.20
N ILE A 126 -2.56 -8.98 0.10
CA ILE A 126 -2.83 -10.23 0.84
C ILE A 126 -4.10 -10.04 1.65
N GLU A 127 -4.98 -11.03 1.62
CA GLU A 127 -6.21 -11.03 2.42
C GLU A 127 -5.87 -11.02 3.93
N GLY A 128 -6.52 -10.15 4.69
CA GLY A 128 -6.29 -9.98 6.12
C GLY A 128 -7.07 -8.80 6.69
N ALA A 129 -7.06 -8.65 8.01
CA ALA A 129 -7.87 -7.67 8.72
C ALA A 129 -7.66 -6.22 8.22
N VAL A 130 -6.42 -5.82 7.96
CA VAL A 130 -6.08 -4.48 7.45
C VAL A 130 -6.70 -4.26 6.07
N ILE A 131 -6.42 -5.15 5.12
CA ILE A 131 -6.89 -4.99 3.74
C ILE A 131 -8.40 -5.14 3.65
N THR A 132 -9.01 -5.97 4.50
CA THR A 132 -10.46 -6.06 4.61
C THR A 132 -11.09 -4.74 5.09
N ARG A 133 -10.44 -3.99 5.99
CA ARG A 133 -10.93 -2.66 6.38
C ARG A 133 -10.94 -1.68 5.20
N PHE A 134 -9.89 -1.68 4.37
CA PHE A 134 -9.86 -0.92 3.12
C PHE A 134 -10.98 -1.33 2.17
N GLU A 135 -11.13 -2.64 1.91
CA GLU A 135 -12.20 -3.18 1.05
C GLU A 135 -13.58 -2.73 1.51
N LYS A 136 -13.90 -2.95 2.79
CA LYS A 136 -15.24 -2.62 3.32
C LYS A 136 -15.49 -1.12 3.39
N GLY A 137 -14.48 -0.32 3.67
CA GLY A 137 -14.56 1.14 3.56
C GLY A 137 -14.87 1.57 2.14
N PHE A 138 -14.11 1.07 1.17
CA PHE A 138 -14.31 1.36 -0.25
C PHE A 138 -15.70 0.97 -0.74
N GLU A 139 -16.15 -0.27 -0.46
CA GLU A 139 -17.49 -0.74 -0.80
C GLU A 139 -18.59 0.17 -0.21
N ALA A 140 -18.45 0.55 1.06
CA ALA A 140 -19.40 1.43 1.72
C ALA A 140 -19.42 2.82 1.08
N GLY A 141 -18.27 3.38 0.74
CA GLY A 141 -18.14 4.66 0.04
C GLY A 141 -18.81 4.65 -1.33
N VAL A 142 -18.54 3.61 -2.14
CA VAL A 142 -19.18 3.43 -3.45
C VAL A 142 -20.71 3.38 -3.31
N LYS A 143 -21.20 2.51 -2.43
CA LYS A 143 -22.64 2.30 -2.22
C LYS A 143 -23.36 3.48 -1.62
N SER A 144 -22.67 4.34 -0.90
CA SER A 144 -23.26 5.58 -0.34
C SER A 144 -23.62 6.59 -1.44
N VAL A 145 -22.95 6.52 -2.60
CA VAL A 145 -23.21 7.39 -3.76
C VAL A 145 -24.24 6.76 -4.70
N ASP A 146 -24.01 5.51 -5.10
CA ASP A 146 -24.91 4.76 -5.99
C ASP A 146 -24.84 3.27 -5.68
N PRO A 147 -25.86 2.69 -5.02
CA PRO A 147 -25.90 1.26 -4.70
C PRO A 147 -25.92 0.32 -5.93
N SER A 148 -26.22 0.86 -7.13
CA SER A 148 -26.26 0.07 -8.38
C SER A 148 -24.87 -0.17 -8.97
N ILE A 149 -23.84 0.53 -8.51
CA ILE A 149 -22.47 0.34 -9.00
C ILE A 149 -21.98 -1.06 -8.61
N LYS A 150 -21.49 -1.78 -9.59
CA LYS A 150 -20.86 -3.09 -9.38
C LYS A 150 -19.41 -2.92 -8.92
N ILE A 151 -19.03 -3.68 -7.92
CA ILE A 151 -17.67 -3.67 -7.36
C ILE A 151 -17.07 -5.06 -7.63
N GLN A 152 -15.94 -5.10 -8.32
CA GLN A 152 -15.14 -6.31 -8.51
C GLN A 152 -14.05 -6.30 -7.43
N VAL A 153 -13.89 -7.39 -6.71
CA VAL A 153 -12.89 -7.52 -5.63
C VAL A 153 -12.00 -8.70 -5.94
N ASP A 154 -10.71 -8.45 -6.01
CA ASP A 154 -9.69 -9.49 -6.20
C ASP A 154 -8.51 -9.26 -5.25
N TYR A 155 -7.85 -10.35 -4.87
CA TYR A 155 -6.64 -10.34 -4.06
C TYR A 155 -5.48 -10.98 -4.83
N ALA A 156 -4.34 -10.33 -4.82
CA ALA A 156 -3.16 -10.81 -5.54
C ALA A 156 -2.42 -11.95 -4.80
N GLY A 157 -2.61 -12.06 -3.48
CA GLY A 157 -1.85 -12.97 -2.62
C GLY A 157 -0.41 -12.53 -2.37
N SER A 158 -0.05 -11.27 -2.73
CA SER A 158 1.29 -10.72 -2.57
C SER A 158 1.26 -9.20 -2.52
N PHE A 159 2.21 -8.60 -1.80
CA PHE A 159 2.50 -7.16 -1.87
C PHE A 159 3.72 -6.84 -2.75
N GLY A 160 4.31 -7.81 -3.44
CA GLY A 160 5.54 -7.65 -4.22
C GLY A 160 5.49 -8.22 -5.64
N ASP A 161 4.31 -8.59 -6.16
CA ASP A 161 4.14 -9.21 -7.48
C ASP A 161 3.40 -8.27 -8.45
N ALA A 162 4.15 -7.36 -9.07
CA ALA A 162 3.60 -6.43 -10.06
C ALA A 162 3.01 -7.12 -11.30
N ALA A 163 3.55 -8.28 -11.70
CA ALA A 163 3.02 -9.04 -12.84
C ALA A 163 1.61 -9.57 -12.53
N LYS A 164 1.40 -10.06 -11.32
CA LYS A 164 0.08 -10.49 -10.85
C LYS A 164 -0.89 -9.31 -10.76
N GLY A 165 -0.44 -8.16 -10.21
CA GLY A 165 -1.23 -6.93 -10.15
C GLY A 165 -1.70 -6.48 -11.54
N LYS A 166 -0.79 -6.49 -12.53
CA LYS A 166 -1.12 -6.17 -13.93
C LYS A 166 -2.17 -7.13 -14.50
N THR A 167 -2.03 -8.43 -14.27
CA THR A 167 -2.97 -9.45 -14.79
C THR A 167 -4.38 -9.26 -14.20
N ILE A 168 -4.49 -8.98 -12.90
CA ILE A 168 -5.78 -8.76 -12.25
C ILE A 168 -6.42 -7.46 -12.77
N ALA A 169 -5.66 -6.38 -12.88
CA ALA A 169 -6.13 -5.11 -13.42
C ALA A 169 -6.66 -5.27 -14.86
N ALA A 170 -5.93 -6.00 -15.72
CA ALA A 170 -6.37 -6.29 -17.08
C ALA A 170 -7.73 -7.01 -17.11
N ALA A 171 -7.92 -7.99 -16.22
CA ALA A 171 -9.19 -8.72 -16.12
C ALA A 171 -10.34 -7.80 -15.65
N GLN A 172 -10.12 -6.96 -14.64
CA GLN A 172 -11.14 -6.03 -14.13
C GLN A 172 -11.52 -4.98 -15.18
N TYR A 173 -10.55 -4.37 -15.88
CA TYR A 173 -10.82 -3.41 -16.96
C TYR A 173 -11.52 -4.07 -18.14
N ALA A 174 -11.13 -5.29 -18.52
CA ALA A 174 -11.80 -6.05 -19.58
C ALA A 174 -13.25 -6.43 -19.21
N ALA A 175 -13.52 -6.63 -17.92
CA ALA A 175 -14.87 -6.89 -17.43
C ALA A 175 -15.73 -5.61 -17.26
N GLY A 176 -15.17 -4.43 -17.57
CA GLY A 176 -15.89 -3.17 -17.65
C GLY A 176 -15.65 -2.19 -16.51
N ALA A 177 -14.76 -2.48 -15.55
CA ALA A 177 -14.35 -1.49 -14.59
C ALA A 177 -13.63 -0.33 -15.30
N ASP A 178 -13.89 0.90 -14.89
CA ASP A 178 -13.19 2.09 -15.40
C ASP A 178 -12.46 2.87 -14.31
N VAL A 179 -12.64 2.49 -13.06
CA VAL A 179 -11.89 2.99 -11.89
C VAL A 179 -11.50 1.80 -11.03
N VAL A 180 -10.22 1.65 -10.74
CA VAL A 180 -9.68 0.57 -9.89
C VAL A 180 -8.94 1.16 -8.71
N TYR A 181 -9.33 0.78 -7.49
CA TYR A 181 -8.59 1.10 -6.26
C TYR A 181 -7.62 -0.04 -5.94
N GLN A 182 -6.34 0.24 -5.91
CA GLN A 182 -5.34 -0.73 -5.54
C GLN A 182 -4.84 -0.50 -4.10
N VAL A 183 -4.83 -1.56 -3.30
CA VAL A 183 -4.32 -1.60 -1.92
C VAL A 183 -3.37 -2.78 -1.81
N ALA A 184 -2.26 -2.70 -2.54
CA ALA A 184 -1.43 -3.86 -2.84
C ALA A 184 0.09 -3.62 -2.80
N GLY A 185 0.54 -2.49 -2.24
CA GLY A 185 1.96 -2.17 -2.14
C GLY A 185 2.66 -2.20 -3.51
N GLY A 186 3.83 -2.84 -3.61
CA GLY A 186 4.56 -2.97 -4.87
C GLY A 186 3.82 -3.74 -5.97
N THR A 187 2.88 -4.62 -5.61
CA THR A 187 1.97 -5.27 -6.57
C THR A 187 1.11 -4.23 -7.30
N GLY A 188 0.76 -3.12 -6.63
CA GLY A 188 0.02 -1.99 -7.21
C GLY A 188 0.71 -1.33 -8.40
N ALA A 189 2.05 -1.41 -8.50
CA ALA A 189 2.78 -0.92 -9.68
C ALA A 189 2.30 -1.60 -10.98
N GLY A 190 1.88 -2.85 -10.90
CA GLY A 190 1.30 -3.57 -12.03
C GLY A 190 -0.05 -2.99 -12.47
N VAL A 191 -0.86 -2.52 -11.51
CA VAL A 191 -2.16 -1.89 -11.80
C VAL A 191 -1.95 -0.57 -12.56
N PHE A 192 -1.02 0.27 -12.11
CA PHE A 192 -0.64 1.50 -12.82
C PHE A 192 -0.12 1.21 -14.23
N ASN A 193 0.75 0.20 -14.37
CA ASN A 193 1.29 -0.21 -15.67
C ASN A 193 0.20 -0.67 -16.65
N GLU A 194 -0.81 -1.40 -16.17
CA GLU A 194 -1.92 -1.81 -17.03
C GLU A 194 -2.79 -0.64 -17.42
N ALA A 195 -3.19 0.21 -16.48
CA ALA A 195 -3.98 1.40 -16.76
C ALA A 195 -3.27 2.31 -17.78
N LYS A 196 -1.96 2.51 -17.64
CA LYS A 196 -1.15 3.28 -18.58
C LYS A 196 -1.17 2.66 -19.97
N SER A 197 -0.95 1.34 -20.08
CA SER A 197 -0.96 0.62 -21.35
C SER A 197 -2.31 0.75 -22.08
N ILE A 198 -3.41 0.70 -21.34
CA ILE A 198 -4.76 0.89 -21.88
C ILE A 198 -4.94 2.34 -22.36
N ASN A 199 -4.59 3.31 -21.51
CA ASN A 199 -4.83 4.73 -21.76
C ASN A 199 -4.00 5.29 -22.92
N GLU A 200 -2.80 4.77 -23.15
CA GLU A 200 -1.96 5.13 -24.31
C GLU A 200 -2.60 4.73 -25.65
N THR A 201 -3.55 3.79 -25.64
CA THR A 201 -4.30 3.34 -26.84
C THR A 201 -5.66 4.01 -27.01
N ARG A 202 -6.08 4.84 -26.05
CA ARG A 202 -7.39 5.52 -26.01
C ARG A 202 -7.24 7.04 -26.11
N ASN A 203 -8.34 7.69 -26.51
CA ASN A 203 -8.44 9.14 -26.39
C ASN A 203 -8.52 9.52 -24.89
N GLU A 204 -8.15 10.75 -24.57
CA GLU A 204 -8.05 11.21 -23.17
C GLU A 204 -9.37 11.08 -22.39
N ASP A 205 -10.50 11.33 -23.04
CA ASP A 205 -11.84 11.27 -22.45
C ASP A 205 -12.37 9.83 -22.22
N GLU A 206 -11.67 8.82 -22.76
CA GLU A 206 -11.97 7.39 -22.62
C GLU A 206 -11.05 6.68 -21.62
N LYS A 207 -10.25 7.43 -20.87
CA LYS A 207 -9.27 6.85 -19.94
C LYS A 207 -9.92 6.04 -18.83
N VAL A 208 -9.20 5.03 -18.36
CA VAL A 208 -9.46 4.34 -17.11
C VAL A 208 -8.62 4.97 -15.99
N TRP A 209 -9.08 4.83 -14.74
CA TRP A 209 -8.51 5.47 -13.57
C TRP A 209 -7.96 4.46 -12.59
N VAL A 210 -6.96 4.88 -11.82
CA VAL A 210 -6.45 4.16 -10.65
C VAL A 210 -6.52 5.08 -9.44
N LEU A 211 -7.04 4.58 -8.33
CA LEU A 211 -6.88 5.21 -7.03
C LEU A 211 -5.63 4.65 -6.36
N GLY A 212 -4.76 5.55 -5.91
CA GLY A 212 -3.53 5.24 -5.21
C GLY A 212 -3.75 4.94 -3.73
N VAL A 213 -2.69 4.52 -3.04
CA VAL A 213 -2.68 4.18 -1.61
C VAL A 213 -1.35 4.56 -0.96
N ASP A 214 -1.35 4.73 0.35
CA ASP A 214 -0.22 4.95 1.25
C ASP A 214 0.51 6.30 1.09
N ARG A 215 0.64 6.81 -0.11
CA ARG A 215 1.34 8.06 -0.42
C ARG A 215 0.76 8.70 -1.68
N ASP A 216 1.20 9.92 -2.00
CA ASP A 216 0.91 10.52 -3.30
C ASP A 216 1.60 9.71 -4.41
N GLN A 217 0.78 9.05 -5.24
CA GLN A 217 1.21 8.25 -6.39
C GLN A 217 0.87 8.91 -7.73
N THR A 218 0.60 10.20 -7.74
CA THR A 218 0.23 10.98 -8.94
C THR A 218 1.27 10.86 -10.06
N GLU A 219 2.56 10.75 -9.71
CA GLU A 219 3.63 10.57 -10.71
C GLU A 219 3.50 9.28 -11.51
N GLU A 220 2.94 8.23 -10.92
CA GLU A 220 2.75 6.92 -11.58
C GLU A 220 1.62 6.98 -12.64
N GLY A 221 0.73 7.98 -12.56
CA GLY A 221 -0.40 8.16 -13.46
C GLY A 221 -0.12 8.97 -14.73
N LYS A 222 1.07 9.52 -14.89
CA LYS A 222 1.42 10.33 -16.05
C LYS A 222 1.53 9.51 -17.33
N TYR A 223 0.83 9.94 -18.38
CA TYR A 223 0.86 9.26 -19.67
C TYR A 223 0.53 10.24 -20.80
N LYS A 224 0.71 9.78 -22.05
CA LYS A 224 0.27 10.47 -23.24
C LYS A 224 -0.80 9.65 -23.94
N SER A 225 -1.97 10.24 -24.16
CA SER A 225 -3.11 9.59 -24.81
C SER A 225 -2.89 9.40 -26.31
N LYS A 226 -3.71 8.54 -26.94
CA LYS A 226 -3.69 8.31 -28.40
C LYS A 226 -3.90 9.59 -29.21
N ASP A 227 -4.72 10.51 -28.71
CA ASP A 227 -4.97 11.82 -29.33
C ASP A 227 -3.89 12.87 -28.99
N GLY A 228 -2.78 12.44 -28.38
CA GLY A 228 -1.56 13.24 -28.16
C GLY A 228 -1.59 14.16 -26.96
N LYS A 229 -2.59 14.07 -26.09
CA LYS A 229 -2.69 14.88 -24.86
C LYS A 229 -1.84 14.29 -23.75
N GLU A 230 -1.07 15.14 -23.06
CA GLU A 230 -0.47 14.82 -21.78
C GLU A 230 -1.57 14.80 -20.72
N SER A 231 -1.69 13.73 -19.95
CA SER A 231 -2.75 13.54 -18.97
C SER A 231 -2.29 12.69 -17.79
N ASN A 232 -3.17 12.51 -16.83
CA ASN A 232 -2.94 11.69 -15.65
C ASN A 232 -4.20 10.87 -15.35
N PHE A 233 -4.01 9.66 -14.81
CA PHE A 233 -5.09 8.74 -14.49
C PHE A 233 -5.13 8.34 -13.00
N VAL A 234 -4.37 9.02 -12.12
CA VAL A 234 -4.36 8.82 -10.67
C VAL A 234 -5.10 9.95 -9.97
#